data_40296a5c131fd7a792033785f474a604
#
_entry.id   40296a5c131fd7a792033785f474a604
#
_cell.length_a   1.000
_cell.length_b   1.000
_cell.length_c   1.000
_cell.angle_alpha   90.00
_cell.angle_beta   90.00
_cell.angle_gamma   90.00
#
_symmetry.space_group_name_H-M   'P 1'
#
loop_
_entity.id
_entity.type
_entity.pdbx_description
1 polymer ?
#
loop_
_entity_poly.entity_id
_entity_poly.type
_entity_poly.pdbx_seq_one_letter_code
_entity_poly.pdbx_strand_id
1 'polypeptide(L)' 'METGKYDVFVHGTCDKRFKSVKDIFCQTFQSGDEDAAQLCIYVGKTCVVDLYGTSKKPDRYYGPDTFHVRTYYL' A
#
# COMPACT_ATOMS: atom_id res chain seq x y z
N MET A 1 -8.70 20.51 14.73
CA MET A 1 -9.08 19.85 14.04
C MET A 1 -8.26 18.80 13.58
N GLU A 2 -8.61 17.93 13.20
CA GLU A 2 -7.94 16.95 12.78
C GLU A 2 -7.48 17.11 11.48
N THR A 3 -6.47 17.09 11.24
CA THR A 3 -6.05 17.33 9.95
C THR A 3 -5.12 16.28 9.54
N GLY A 4 -4.84 16.16 8.32
CA GLY A 4 -3.92 15.19 7.82
C GLY A 4 -4.45 13.80 7.75
N LYS A 5 -5.73 13.60 8.01
CA LYS A 5 -6.27 12.30 7.82
C LYS A 5 -6.70 12.13 6.41
N TYR A 6 -6.33 11.00 5.84
CA TYR A 6 -6.71 10.64 4.49
C TYR A 6 -7.56 9.38 4.55
N ASP A 7 -8.48 9.25 3.62
CA ASP A 7 -9.23 8.00 3.49
C ASP A 7 -8.31 6.98 2.88
N VAL A 8 -7.90 6.01 3.67
CA VAL A 8 -6.94 4.99 3.24
C VAL A 8 -7.66 3.65 3.17
N PHE A 9 -7.51 2.99 2.02
CA PHE A 9 -8.11 1.69 1.78
C PHE A 9 -7.00 0.72 1.40
N VAL A 10 -6.85 -0.36 2.15
CA VAL A 10 -5.87 -1.39 1.88
C VAL A 10 -6.57 -2.73 1.81
N HIS A 11 -6.35 -3.44 0.72
CA HIS A 11 -6.96 -4.72 0.46
C HIS A 11 -5.89 -5.75 0.13
N GLY A 12 -6.26 -7.01 0.19
CA GLY A 12 -5.39 -8.08 -0.24
C GLY A 12 -5.05 -9.04 0.87
N THR A 13 -4.00 -9.82 0.66
CA THR A 13 -3.61 -10.87 1.58
C THR A 13 -2.18 -10.66 2.04
N CYS A 14 -1.90 -11.14 3.26
CA CYS A 14 -0.57 -11.01 3.82
C CYS A 14 -0.36 -12.18 4.79
N ASP A 15 0.68 -12.96 4.53
CA ASP A 15 1.05 -14.04 5.43
C ASP A 15 1.39 -13.45 6.79
N LYS A 16 1.02 -14.14 7.87
CA LYS A 16 1.21 -13.64 9.23
C LYS A 16 2.66 -13.28 9.52
N ARG A 17 3.61 -13.99 8.92
CA ARG A 17 5.02 -13.72 9.13
C ARG A 17 5.44 -12.37 8.60
N PHE A 18 4.62 -11.77 7.74
CA PHE A 18 4.93 -10.49 7.11
C PHE A 18 3.99 -9.37 7.56
N LYS A 19 3.38 -9.53 8.74
CA LYS A 19 2.45 -8.54 9.23
C LYS A 19 3.07 -7.15 9.33
N SER A 20 4.33 -7.07 9.72
CA SER A 20 4.99 -5.76 9.83
C SER A 20 5.13 -5.08 8.47
N VAL A 21 5.23 -5.85 7.40
CA VAL A 21 5.26 -5.29 6.06
C VAL A 21 3.91 -4.62 5.75
N LYS A 22 2.81 -5.27 6.11
CA LYS A 22 1.49 -4.68 5.91
C LYS A 22 1.35 -3.39 6.71
N ASP A 23 1.83 -3.38 7.95
CA ASP A 23 1.76 -2.20 8.78
C ASP A 23 2.51 -1.03 8.17
N ILE A 24 3.71 -1.29 7.65
CA ILE A 24 4.51 -0.25 6.99
C ILE A 24 3.82 0.21 5.72
N PHE A 25 3.25 -0.72 4.95
CA PHE A 25 2.54 -0.38 3.74
C PHE A 25 1.39 0.59 4.04
N CYS A 26 0.62 0.31 5.09
CA CYS A 26 -0.46 1.19 5.50
C CYS A 26 0.06 2.56 5.94
N GLN A 27 1.19 2.58 6.65
CA GLN A 27 1.75 3.84 7.13
C GLN A 27 2.17 4.76 6.01
N THR A 28 2.62 4.23 4.88
CA THR A 28 3.03 5.08 3.77
C THR A 28 1.84 5.85 3.19
N PHE A 29 0.65 5.27 3.25
CA PHE A 29 -0.55 6.00 2.83
C PHE A 29 -0.98 7.01 3.87
N GLN A 30 -0.88 6.66 5.15
CA GLN A 30 -1.30 7.55 6.22
C GLN A 30 -0.39 8.76 6.35
N SER A 31 0.88 8.59 6.05
CA SER A 31 1.82 9.70 6.09
C SER A 31 1.74 10.59 4.86
N GLY A 32 1.00 10.16 3.85
CA GLY A 32 0.87 10.94 2.64
C GLY A 32 1.92 10.68 1.59
N ASP A 33 2.77 9.68 1.82
CA ASP A 33 3.85 9.38 0.88
C ASP A 33 3.38 8.60 -0.34
N GLU A 34 2.23 7.92 -0.24
CA GLU A 34 1.69 7.15 -1.35
C GLU A 34 0.26 7.52 -1.60
N ASP A 35 -0.15 7.50 -2.85
CA ASP A 35 -1.53 7.73 -3.26
C ASP A 35 -2.20 6.44 -3.71
N ALA A 36 -1.49 5.62 -4.45
CA ALA A 36 -1.99 4.32 -4.90
C ALA A 36 -0.80 3.42 -5.13
N ALA A 37 -0.87 2.20 -4.64
CA ALA A 37 0.24 1.27 -4.78
C ALA A 37 -0.21 -0.16 -4.66
N GLN A 38 0.57 -1.03 -5.27
CA GLN A 38 0.41 -2.47 -5.12
C GLN A 38 1.76 -3.04 -4.71
N LEU A 39 1.75 -3.97 -3.76
CA LEU A 39 2.95 -4.61 -3.28
C LEU A 39 2.76 -6.11 -3.31
N CYS A 40 3.66 -6.80 -4.00
CA CYS A 40 3.66 -8.26 -4.04
C CYS A 40 5.02 -8.76 -3.59
N ILE A 41 5.02 -9.79 -2.75
CA ILE A 41 6.26 -10.44 -2.33
C ILE A 41 6.09 -11.93 -2.51
N TYR A 42 7.10 -12.53 -3.16
CA TYR A 42 7.14 -13.97 -3.40
C TYR A 42 8.30 -14.60 -2.63
N VAL A 43 8.04 -15.72 -2.01
CA VAL A 43 9.10 -16.57 -1.45
C VAL A 43 9.09 -17.83 -2.30
N GLY A 44 10.12 -17.99 -3.12
CA GLY A 44 10.11 -19.01 -4.14
C GLY A 44 8.96 -18.74 -5.11
N LYS A 45 8.06 -19.70 -5.26
CA LYS A 45 6.91 -19.56 -6.15
C LYS A 45 5.63 -19.19 -5.41
N THR A 46 5.74 -18.94 -4.11
CA THR A 46 4.56 -18.66 -3.30
C THR A 46 4.44 -17.16 -3.06
N CYS A 47 3.29 -16.62 -3.39
CA CYS A 47 3.01 -15.22 -3.08
C CYS A 47 2.60 -15.11 -1.62
N VAL A 48 3.40 -14.43 -0.82
CA VAL A 48 3.15 -14.30 0.61
C VAL A 48 2.59 -12.95 0.99
N VAL A 49 2.76 -11.95 0.15
CA VAL A 49 2.16 -10.64 0.35
C VAL A 49 1.60 -10.17 -0.98
N ASP A 50 0.34 -9.79 -0.98
CA ASP A 50 -0.31 -9.25 -2.16
C ASP A 50 -1.28 -8.18 -1.67
N LEU A 51 -0.78 -6.97 -1.61
CA LEU A 51 -1.52 -5.85 -1.05
C LEU A 51 -1.73 -4.76 -2.10
N TYR A 52 -2.88 -4.13 -2.01
CA TYR A 52 -3.26 -3.06 -2.89
C TYR A 52 -3.84 -1.96 -2.01
N GLY A 53 -3.41 -0.75 -2.21
CA GLY A 53 -3.88 0.36 -1.40
C GLY A 53 -4.10 1.62 -2.18
N THR A 54 -5.04 2.40 -1.71
CA THR A 54 -5.28 3.74 -2.23
C THR A 54 -5.54 4.67 -1.06
N SER A 55 -5.22 5.93 -1.25
CA SER A 55 -5.63 6.95 -0.31
C SER A 55 -6.22 8.10 -1.09
N LYS A 56 -7.29 8.66 -0.55
CA LYS A 56 -7.96 9.77 -1.18
C LYS A 56 -7.63 11.03 -0.42
N LYS A 57 -7.00 11.97 -1.10
CA LYS A 57 -6.59 13.23 -0.50
C LYS A 57 -7.35 14.36 -1.16
N PRO A 58 -7.83 15.32 -0.41
CA PRO A 58 -8.49 16.47 -1.01
C PRO A 58 -7.50 17.23 -1.90
N ASP A 59 -8.03 17.85 -2.92
CA ASP A 59 -7.23 18.71 -3.79
C ASP A 59 -6.10 18.01 -4.52
N ARG A 60 -6.19 16.68 -4.64
CA ARG A 60 -5.18 15.92 -5.36
C ARG A 60 -5.75 15.36 -6.63
N TYR A 61 -4.97 15.44 -7.69
CA TYR A 61 -5.32 14.82 -8.94
C TYR A 61 -4.70 13.43 -8.97
N TYR A 62 -5.49 12.43 -9.32
CA TYR A 62 -5.02 11.07 -9.43
C TYR A 62 -5.03 10.65 -10.88
N GLY A 63 -3.87 10.55 -11.47
CA GLY A 63 -3.70 10.08 -12.83
C GLY A 63 -2.97 8.76 -12.86
N PRO A 64 -2.63 8.29 -14.06
CA PRO A 64 -1.93 7.01 -14.19
C PRO A 64 -0.60 6.99 -13.48
N ASP A 65 0.06 8.13 -13.37
CA ASP A 65 1.39 8.19 -12.78
C ASP A 65 1.38 8.13 -11.25
N THR A 66 0.21 8.16 -10.63
CA THR A 66 0.12 8.09 -9.18
C THR A 66 0.09 6.67 -8.65
N PHE A 67 0.00 5.67 -9.55
CA PHE A 67 -0.08 4.29 -9.13
C PHE A 67 1.29 3.63 -9.24
N HIS A 68 1.79 3.08 -8.14
CA HIS A 68 3.09 2.43 -8.08
C HIS A 68 2.92 0.93 -7.85
N VAL A 69 3.66 0.14 -8.60
CA VAL A 69 3.63 -1.30 -8.46
C VAL A 69 5.02 -1.77 -8.10
N ARG A 70 5.12 -2.56 -7.03
CA ARG A 70 6.38 -3.10 -6.56
C ARG A 70 6.25 -4.59 -6.37
N THR A 71 7.21 -5.34 -6.87
CA THR A 71 7.24 -6.77 -6.72
C THR A 71 8.62 -7.20 -6.26
N TYR A 72 8.67 -8.02 -5.23
CA TYR A 72 9.92 -8.50 -4.67
C TYR A 72 9.94 -10.01 -4.67
N TYR A 73 11.08 -10.57 -4.98
CA TYR A 73 11.29 -12.02 -5.00
C TYR A 73 12.36 -12.36 -3.97
N LEU A 74 12.01 -13.19 -3.03
CA LEU A 74 12.90 -13.60 -1.96
C LEU A 74 13.31 -15.06 -2.13
#